data_a323cf387bef666aa093421b2e379e8d
#
_entry.id   a323cf387bef666aa093421b2e379e8d
#
_cell.length_a   1.000
_cell.length_b   1.000
_cell.length_c   1.000
_cell.angle_alpha   90.00
_cell.angle_beta   90.00
_cell.angle_gamma   90.00
#
_symmetry.space_group_name_H-M   'P 1'
#
loop_
_entity.id
_entity.type
_entity.pdbx_description
1 polymer ?
#
loop_
_entity_poly.entity_id
_entity_poly.type
_entity_poly.pdbx_seq_one_letter_code
_entity_poly.pdbx_strand_id
1 'polypeptide(L)'
;LAQRHRLNDKDVYLENLFKLFRLIRAPRSLAPSAMIVQYASDLHLDYGQNYEYILNKGFEEEGNVLILAGDVANLVALRTYRLFWDLCSSNFEKTIFVPGNHDYYGEWEKVEDLIEPIKIPIRPNVLCCNNEVVRVGDTDFICSTLWSNIIPEQSAAVNSILLDFNEITFDGRKISVDEYVAMHKESLAFLQEAVAGSDAKHIVVVTHHVPSYTLCREDHKHSPISSGFVTELGNWIADSRIDYWIYGHSHTSIEGTIGKTKLVSNQLGYLALNEGEDYSPCKTFLI
;
A
#
# COMPACT_ATOMS: atom_id res chain seq x y z
N LEU A 1 8.57 -5.77 -48.23
CA LEU A 1 8.00 -6.94 -47.53
C LEU A 1 8.94 -7.31 -46.40
N ALA A 2 8.81 -6.73 -45.21
CA ALA A 2 9.54 -7.08 -44.01
C ALA A 2 8.72 -8.14 -43.25
N GLN A 3 9.20 -9.36 -43.21
CA GLN A 3 8.69 -10.41 -42.33
C GLN A 3 8.94 -10.01 -40.87
N ARG A 4 7.90 -9.64 -40.13
CA ARG A 4 7.93 -9.59 -38.68
C ARG A 4 7.96 -11.03 -38.16
N HIS A 5 9.10 -11.49 -37.65
CA HIS A 5 9.17 -12.69 -36.83
C HIS A 5 8.33 -12.48 -35.59
N ARG A 6 7.18 -13.12 -35.51
CA ARG A 6 6.48 -13.31 -34.21
C ARG A 6 7.33 -14.30 -33.42
N LEU A 7 7.87 -13.82 -32.29
CA LEU A 7 8.43 -14.73 -31.29
C LEU A 7 7.31 -15.70 -30.89
N ASN A 8 7.62 -16.98 -30.81
CA ASN A 8 6.65 -17.97 -30.37
C ASN A 8 6.51 -17.90 -28.84
N ASP A 9 5.39 -18.38 -28.30
CA ASP A 9 5.08 -18.30 -26.85
C ASP A 9 6.16 -18.94 -25.96
N LYS A 10 6.94 -19.89 -26.48
CA LYS A 10 8.08 -20.49 -25.78
C LYS A 10 9.30 -19.56 -25.68
N ASP A 11 9.56 -18.77 -26.71
CA ASP A 11 10.68 -17.82 -26.72
C ASP A 11 10.39 -16.64 -25.76
N VAL A 12 9.13 -16.18 -25.71
CA VAL A 12 8.67 -15.18 -24.75
C VAL A 12 8.74 -15.73 -23.31
N TYR A 13 8.36 -17.00 -23.11
CA TYR A 13 8.45 -17.66 -21.82
C TYR A 13 9.90 -17.83 -21.36
N LEU A 14 10.81 -18.23 -22.25
CA LEU A 14 12.25 -18.39 -21.97
C LEU A 14 12.93 -17.04 -21.73
N GLU A 15 12.60 -15.97 -22.48
CA GLU A 15 13.11 -14.63 -22.21
C GLU A 15 12.66 -14.11 -20.84
N ASN A 16 11.40 -14.34 -20.47
CA ASN A 16 10.88 -13.99 -19.15
C ASN A 16 11.52 -14.84 -18.05
N LEU A 17 11.79 -16.12 -18.30
CA LEU A 17 12.51 -16.99 -17.37
C LEU A 17 13.96 -16.52 -17.19
N PHE A 18 14.67 -16.14 -18.27
CA PHE A 18 16.02 -15.60 -18.21
C PHE A 18 16.09 -14.23 -17.54
N LYS A 19 15.05 -13.38 -17.70
CA LYS A 19 14.92 -12.12 -16.93
C LYS A 19 14.69 -12.43 -15.46
N LEU A 20 13.84 -13.40 -15.12
CA LEU A 20 13.61 -13.86 -13.76
C LEU A 20 14.91 -14.38 -13.10
N PHE A 21 15.73 -15.17 -13.83
CA PHE A 21 17.03 -15.66 -13.33
C PHE A 21 18.08 -14.55 -13.16
N ARG A 22 18.00 -13.46 -13.94
CA ARG A 22 18.88 -12.29 -13.75
C ARG A 22 18.50 -11.45 -12.52
N LEU A 23 17.26 -11.55 -12.07
CA LEU A 23 16.72 -10.83 -10.90
C LEU A 23 16.99 -11.55 -9.58
N ILE A 24 17.31 -12.86 -9.60
CA ILE A 24 17.66 -13.60 -8.38
C ILE A 24 19.11 -13.25 -8.01
N ARG A 25 19.30 -12.21 -7.23
CA ARG A 25 20.58 -11.94 -6.56
C ARG A 25 20.70 -12.84 -5.34
N ALA A 26 21.90 -13.35 -5.09
CA ALA A 26 22.21 -13.98 -3.81
C ALA A 26 21.90 -12.98 -2.67
N PRO A 27 21.30 -13.42 -1.55
CA PRO A 27 20.97 -12.54 -0.44
C PRO A 27 22.23 -11.75 -0.05
N ARG A 28 22.11 -10.42 -0.03
CA ARG A 28 23.18 -9.54 0.44
C ARG A 28 23.36 -9.82 1.93
N SER A 29 24.47 -10.45 2.32
CA SER A 29 24.90 -10.50 3.72
C SER A 29 25.30 -9.08 4.12
N LEU A 30 24.39 -8.36 4.74
CA LEU A 30 24.67 -7.05 5.33
C LEU A 30 25.17 -7.24 6.77
N ALA A 31 26.18 -6.46 7.13
CA ALA A 31 26.57 -6.28 8.52
C ALA A 31 25.38 -5.73 9.35
N PRO A 32 25.26 -6.04 10.65
CA PRO A 32 24.06 -5.73 11.45
C PRO A 32 24.01 -4.25 11.84
N SER A 33 23.69 -3.34 10.92
CA SER A 33 23.71 -1.93 11.29
C SER A 33 22.69 -1.00 10.63
N ALA A 34 22.05 -1.34 9.53
CA ALA A 34 21.10 -0.40 8.93
C ALA A 34 20.06 -1.15 8.08
N MET A 35 18.78 -0.94 8.38
CA MET A 35 17.68 -1.45 7.58
C MET A 35 17.36 -0.44 6.48
N ILE A 36 17.37 -0.89 5.22
CA ILE A 36 16.92 -0.10 4.07
C ILE A 36 15.49 -0.53 3.77
N VAL A 37 14.55 0.38 3.97
CA VAL A 37 13.13 0.18 3.68
C VAL A 37 12.84 0.73 2.29
N GLN A 38 12.42 -0.13 1.36
CA GLN A 38 11.88 0.23 0.07
C GLN A 38 10.36 0.27 0.14
N TYR A 39 9.71 1.23 -0.53
CA TYR A 39 8.27 1.38 -0.43
C TYR A 39 7.62 1.77 -1.75
N ALA A 40 6.39 1.28 -1.93
CA ALA A 40 5.51 1.59 -3.04
C ALA A 40 4.04 1.44 -2.63
N SER A 41 3.12 2.00 -3.40
CA SER A 41 1.68 1.82 -3.26
C SER A 41 0.96 2.01 -4.59
N ASP A 42 -0.34 1.73 -4.60
CA ASP A 42 -1.23 1.99 -5.74
C ASP A 42 -0.71 1.32 -7.03
N LEU A 43 -0.24 0.07 -6.89
CA LEU A 43 0.31 -0.69 -8.01
C LEU A 43 -0.78 -1.21 -8.94
N HIS A 44 -2.00 -1.44 -8.42
CA HIS A 44 -3.18 -1.86 -9.17
C HIS A 44 -2.89 -2.98 -10.17
N LEU A 45 -2.43 -4.13 -9.67
CA LEU A 45 -2.03 -5.28 -10.50
C LEU A 45 -3.19 -5.92 -11.27
N ASP A 46 -4.43 -5.58 -10.95
CA ASP A 46 -5.65 -5.93 -11.68
C ASP A 46 -5.73 -5.24 -13.06
N TYR A 47 -5.01 -4.15 -13.27
CA TYR A 47 -4.85 -3.51 -14.57
C TYR A 47 -3.66 -4.09 -15.31
N GLY A 48 -3.91 -4.76 -16.44
CA GLY A 48 -2.85 -5.48 -17.20
C GLY A 48 -1.65 -4.62 -17.55
N GLN A 49 -1.83 -3.33 -17.88
CA GLN A 49 -0.74 -2.40 -18.18
C GLN A 49 0.15 -2.16 -16.95
N ASN A 50 -0.44 -1.99 -15.77
CA ASN A 50 0.28 -1.84 -14.51
C ASN A 50 1.04 -3.12 -14.17
N TYR A 51 0.38 -4.29 -14.30
CA TYR A 51 1.01 -5.58 -14.02
C TYR A 51 2.23 -5.84 -14.93
N GLU A 52 2.10 -5.59 -16.23
CA GLU A 52 3.21 -5.71 -17.17
C GLU A 52 4.36 -4.74 -16.84
N TYR A 53 4.04 -3.50 -16.49
CA TYR A 53 5.04 -2.51 -16.10
C TYR A 53 5.80 -2.95 -14.84
N ILE A 54 5.10 -3.38 -13.80
CA ILE A 54 5.70 -3.83 -12.54
C ILE A 54 6.62 -5.03 -12.77
N LEU A 55 6.19 -6.04 -13.56
CA LEU A 55 7.01 -7.21 -13.83
C LEU A 55 8.25 -6.91 -14.68
N ASN A 56 8.20 -5.89 -15.53
CA ASN A 56 9.30 -5.58 -16.46
C ASN A 56 10.26 -4.50 -15.96
N LYS A 57 9.77 -3.52 -15.17
CA LYS A 57 10.51 -2.31 -14.79
C LYS A 57 10.19 -1.80 -13.39
N GLY A 58 9.19 -2.37 -12.74
CA GLY A 58 8.55 -1.77 -11.58
C GLY A 58 9.35 -1.77 -10.29
N PHE A 59 10.34 -2.65 -10.17
CA PHE A 59 11.21 -2.70 -9.01
C PHE A 59 12.67 -2.85 -9.40
N GLU A 60 13.48 -1.94 -8.89
CA GLU A 60 14.93 -2.09 -8.78
C GLU A 60 15.21 -2.33 -7.30
N GLU A 61 15.74 -3.50 -6.95
CA GLU A 61 15.88 -3.92 -5.56
C GLU A 61 17.05 -3.19 -4.91
N GLU A 62 16.74 -2.26 -4.01
CA GLU A 62 17.71 -1.53 -3.19
C GLU A 62 17.51 -1.77 -1.69
N GLY A 63 16.29 -2.14 -1.26
CA GLY A 63 15.92 -2.37 0.14
C GLY A 63 16.10 -3.80 0.63
N ASN A 64 16.14 -3.96 1.96
CA ASN A 64 16.01 -5.26 2.63
C ASN A 64 14.54 -5.61 2.87
N VAL A 65 13.76 -4.58 3.25
CA VAL A 65 12.34 -4.68 3.55
C VAL A 65 11.57 -3.92 2.48
N LEU A 66 10.57 -4.56 1.88
CA LEU A 66 9.63 -3.93 0.97
C LEU A 66 8.32 -3.67 1.69
N ILE A 67 7.84 -2.43 1.62
CA ILE A 67 6.52 -2.02 2.11
C ILE A 67 5.63 -1.69 0.90
N LEU A 68 4.45 -2.32 0.88
CA LEU A 68 3.41 -2.08 -0.10
C LEU A 68 2.20 -1.45 0.63
N ALA A 69 2.01 -0.16 0.44
CA ALA A 69 1.06 0.64 1.20
C ALA A 69 -0.31 0.78 0.52
N GLY A 70 -0.91 -0.35 0.17
CA GLY A 70 -2.27 -0.47 -0.34
C GLY A 70 -2.43 -0.40 -1.85
N ASP A 71 -3.60 -0.83 -2.30
CA ASP A 71 -4.04 -0.87 -3.70
C ASP A 71 -3.05 -1.62 -4.59
N VAL A 72 -2.72 -2.83 -4.18
CA VAL A 72 -1.78 -3.70 -4.87
C VAL A 72 -2.49 -4.82 -5.60
N ALA A 73 -3.28 -5.61 -4.86
CA ALA A 73 -3.94 -6.79 -5.41
C ALA A 73 -5.14 -7.18 -4.54
N ASN A 74 -6.29 -7.34 -5.15
CA ASN A 74 -7.52 -7.73 -4.46
C ASN A 74 -7.31 -8.96 -3.57
N LEU A 75 -7.78 -8.90 -2.32
CA LEU A 75 -7.53 -9.92 -1.28
C LEU A 75 -8.05 -11.30 -1.66
N VAL A 76 -9.17 -11.39 -2.40
CA VAL A 76 -9.72 -12.67 -2.88
C VAL A 76 -8.95 -13.23 -4.06
N ALA A 77 -8.14 -12.42 -4.74
CA ALA A 77 -7.39 -12.76 -5.95
C ALA A 77 -5.86 -12.82 -5.75
N LEU A 78 -5.35 -12.78 -4.52
CA LEU A 78 -3.90 -12.74 -4.22
C LEU A 78 -3.10 -13.82 -4.95
N ARG A 79 -3.67 -15.03 -5.09
CA ARG A 79 -3.00 -16.15 -5.76
C ARG A 79 -2.84 -15.96 -7.27
N THR A 80 -3.60 -15.05 -7.89
CA THR A 80 -3.52 -14.74 -9.32
C THR A 80 -2.19 -14.08 -9.66
N TYR A 81 -1.63 -13.28 -8.77
CA TYR A 81 -0.40 -12.50 -8.98
C TYR A 81 0.86 -13.24 -8.51
N ARG A 82 0.92 -14.54 -8.78
CA ARG A 82 1.99 -15.43 -8.31
C ARG A 82 3.38 -14.94 -8.67
N LEU A 83 3.60 -14.51 -9.91
CA LEU A 83 4.92 -14.04 -10.37
C LEU A 83 5.39 -12.80 -9.60
N PHE A 84 4.49 -11.88 -9.32
CA PHE A 84 4.79 -10.70 -8.50
C PHE A 84 5.19 -11.09 -7.06
N TRP A 85 4.43 -11.99 -6.43
CA TRP A 85 4.77 -12.43 -5.08
C TRP A 85 6.04 -13.26 -5.01
N ASP A 86 6.35 -14.04 -6.07
CA ASP A 86 7.62 -14.76 -6.17
C ASP A 86 8.79 -13.78 -6.34
N LEU A 87 8.62 -12.69 -7.09
CA LEU A 87 9.60 -11.61 -7.23
C LEU A 87 9.82 -10.91 -5.86
N CYS A 88 8.77 -10.52 -5.15
CA CYS A 88 8.88 -9.93 -3.81
C CYS A 88 9.62 -10.88 -2.84
N SER A 89 9.25 -12.16 -2.85
CA SER A 89 9.84 -13.16 -1.95
C SER A 89 11.32 -13.45 -2.24
N SER A 90 11.73 -13.37 -3.51
CA SER A 90 13.10 -13.68 -3.92
C SER A 90 14.08 -12.53 -3.69
N ASN A 91 13.59 -11.28 -3.71
CA ASN A 91 14.43 -10.09 -3.75
C ASN A 91 14.50 -9.34 -2.42
N PHE A 92 13.55 -9.57 -1.51
CA PHE A 92 13.51 -8.89 -0.20
C PHE A 92 13.55 -9.91 0.95
N GLU A 93 14.21 -9.54 2.04
CA GLU A 93 14.23 -10.34 3.27
C GLU A 93 12.83 -10.42 3.89
N LYS A 94 12.06 -9.33 3.78
CA LYS A 94 10.68 -9.23 4.24
C LYS A 94 9.89 -8.32 3.30
N THR A 95 8.68 -8.73 2.93
CA THR A 95 7.68 -7.87 2.28
C THR A 95 6.45 -7.79 3.17
N ILE A 96 6.00 -6.56 3.42
CA ILE A 96 4.79 -6.26 4.18
C ILE A 96 3.83 -5.54 3.24
N PHE A 97 2.67 -6.14 3.00
CA PHE A 97 1.58 -5.59 2.22
C PHE A 97 0.44 -5.19 3.14
N VAL A 98 0.10 -3.92 3.15
CA VAL A 98 -1.08 -3.36 3.83
C VAL A 98 -2.16 -3.17 2.78
N PRO A 99 -3.38 -3.73 2.93
CA PRO A 99 -4.42 -3.54 1.93
C PRO A 99 -4.89 -2.09 1.82
N GLY A 100 -5.17 -1.63 0.60
CA GLY A 100 -5.92 -0.40 0.32
C GLY A 100 -7.41 -0.69 0.10
N ASN A 101 -8.21 0.35 -0.18
CA ASN A 101 -9.65 0.17 -0.38
C ASN A 101 -9.97 -0.71 -1.60
N HIS A 102 -9.24 -0.60 -2.72
CA HIS A 102 -9.43 -1.44 -3.90
C HIS A 102 -9.16 -2.92 -3.65
N ASP A 103 -8.27 -3.23 -2.70
CA ASP A 103 -7.94 -4.61 -2.36
C ASP A 103 -9.12 -5.33 -1.68
N TYR A 104 -10.08 -4.57 -1.13
CA TYR A 104 -11.31 -5.06 -0.52
C TYR A 104 -12.53 -5.09 -1.46
N TYR A 105 -12.43 -4.66 -2.72
CA TYR A 105 -13.57 -4.69 -3.63
C TYR A 105 -14.08 -6.10 -3.82
N GLY A 106 -15.39 -6.30 -3.62
CA GLY A 106 -16.07 -7.59 -3.70
C GLY A 106 -17.15 -7.78 -2.64
N GLU A 107 -17.60 -9.03 -2.53
CA GLU A 107 -18.63 -9.44 -1.60
C GLU A 107 -18.02 -10.04 -0.33
N TRP A 108 -18.44 -9.56 0.81
CA TRP A 108 -18.00 -9.98 2.15
C TRP A 108 -19.18 -10.52 2.95
N GLU A 109 -18.94 -11.33 3.97
CA GLU A 109 -20.00 -11.84 4.83
C GLU A 109 -20.54 -10.76 5.75
N LYS A 110 -19.65 -9.94 6.34
CA LYS A 110 -20.02 -8.87 7.28
C LYS A 110 -18.98 -7.73 7.27
N VAL A 111 -19.38 -6.56 7.74
CA VAL A 111 -18.51 -5.35 7.81
C VAL A 111 -17.30 -5.59 8.70
N GLU A 112 -17.46 -6.35 9.78
CA GLU A 112 -16.38 -6.67 10.71
C GLU A 112 -15.20 -7.37 10.02
N ASP A 113 -15.43 -8.12 8.94
CA ASP A 113 -14.37 -8.80 8.17
C ASP A 113 -13.35 -7.81 7.57
N LEU A 114 -13.73 -6.54 7.38
CA LEU A 114 -12.84 -5.50 6.85
C LEU A 114 -11.97 -4.82 7.91
N ILE A 115 -12.34 -4.93 9.18
CA ILE A 115 -11.65 -4.29 10.31
C ILE A 115 -10.96 -5.27 11.24
N GLU A 116 -11.36 -6.55 11.22
CA GLU A 116 -10.63 -7.59 11.95
C GLU A 116 -9.15 -7.61 11.52
N PRO A 117 -8.23 -7.91 12.44
CA PRO A 117 -6.81 -8.01 12.10
C PRO A 117 -6.58 -9.05 11.00
N ILE A 118 -5.96 -8.61 9.91
CA ILE A 118 -5.58 -9.51 8.81
C ILE A 118 -4.11 -9.88 8.97
N LYS A 119 -3.82 -11.19 8.87
CA LYS A 119 -2.46 -11.71 8.85
C LYS A 119 -2.37 -12.91 7.91
N ILE A 120 -2.24 -12.63 6.61
CA ILE A 120 -2.24 -13.65 5.55
C ILE A 120 -0.82 -13.85 5.04
N PRO A 121 -0.19 -15.01 5.29
CA PRO A 121 1.10 -15.34 4.68
C PRO A 121 0.91 -15.68 3.19
N ILE A 122 1.42 -14.81 2.31
CA ILE A 122 1.38 -15.02 0.85
C ILE A 122 2.58 -15.88 0.41
N ARG A 123 3.76 -15.63 1.02
CA ARG A 123 4.99 -16.42 0.92
C ARG A 123 5.64 -16.47 2.31
N PRO A 124 6.66 -17.28 2.55
CA PRO A 124 7.29 -17.36 3.88
C PRO A 124 7.76 -16.01 4.43
N ASN A 125 8.20 -15.11 3.55
CA ASN A 125 8.67 -13.76 3.88
C ASN A 125 7.79 -12.64 3.32
N VAL A 126 6.62 -12.94 2.74
CA VAL A 126 5.64 -11.96 2.23
C VAL A 126 4.36 -12.09 3.02
N LEU A 127 3.99 -11.02 3.72
CA LEU A 127 2.85 -10.97 4.62
C LEU A 127 1.89 -9.87 4.18
N CYS A 128 0.62 -10.21 3.98
CA CYS A 128 -0.47 -9.23 3.94
C CYS A 128 -1.00 -9.05 5.36
N CYS A 129 -1.11 -7.79 5.84
CA CYS A 129 -1.61 -7.51 7.18
C CYS A 129 -2.35 -6.17 7.27
N ASN A 130 -3.40 -6.16 8.09
CA ASN A 130 -4.17 -4.97 8.47
C ASN A 130 -4.43 -5.00 9.97
N ASN A 131 -4.37 -3.86 10.65
CA ASN A 131 -4.47 -3.71 12.09
C ASN A 131 -3.54 -4.68 12.84
N GLU A 132 -2.28 -4.75 12.39
CA GLU A 132 -1.24 -5.64 12.91
C GLU A 132 0.09 -4.91 13.08
N VAL A 133 0.89 -5.36 14.05
CA VAL A 133 2.28 -4.91 14.24
C VAL A 133 3.22 -6.00 13.76
N VAL A 134 4.13 -5.63 12.85
CA VAL A 134 5.16 -6.53 12.32
C VAL A 134 6.53 -6.05 12.79
N ARG A 135 7.16 -6.77 13.72
CA ARG A 135 8.53 -6.49 14.18
C ARG A 135 9.56 -7.04 13.19
N VAL A 136 10.47 -6.16 12.73
CA VAL A 136 11.66 -6.55 11.97
C VAL A 136 12.88 -5.91 12.63
N GLY A 137 13.78 -6.70 13.18
CA GLY A 137 14.89 -6.20 13.98
C GLY A 137 14.40 -5.40 15.20
N ASP A 138 14.84 -4.16 15.32
CA ASP A 138 14.44 -3.21 16.36
C ASP A 138 13.39 -2.18 15.91
N THR A 139 12.73 -2.45 14.79
CA THR A 139 11.69 -1.61 14.17
C THR A 139 10.32 -2.27 14.22
N ASP A 140 9.29 -1.55 14.68
CA ASP A 140 7.88 -1.92 14.53
C ASP A 140 7.29 -1.27 13.28
N PHE A 141 6.78 -2.09 12.36
CA PHE A 141 5.89 -1.67 11.29
C PHE A 141 4.45 -1.83 11.75
N ILE A 142 3.79 -0.71 12.01
CA ILE A 142 2.40 -0.68 12.49
C ILE A 142 1.50 -0.43 11.28
N CYS A 143 0.73 -1.44 10.90
CA CYS A 143 0.08 -1.57 9.60
C CYS A 143 -1.43 -1.46 9.72
N SER A 144 -2.06 -0.56 8.96
CA SER A 144 -3.52 -0.40 8.90
C SER A 144 -3.95 0.20 7.56
N THR A 145 -5.09 -0.21 7.02
CA THR A 145 -5.72 0.49 5.89
C THR A 145 -6.05 1.93 6.26
N LEU A 146 -6.33 2.22 7.52
CA LEU A 146 -6.74 3.48 8.13
C LEU A 146 -8.16 3.91 7.74
N TRP A 147 -8.59 3.68 6.47
CA TRP A 147 -9.84 4.24 5.95
C TRP A 147 -9.92 5.76 6.14
N SER A 148 -11.07 6.40 5.91
CA SER A 148 -11.19 7.86 6.06
C SER A 148 -12.33 8.27 6.98
N ASN A 149 -12.13 9.36 7.70
CA ASN A 149 -13.17 10.01 8.49
C ASN A 149 -14.00 10.95 7.62
N ILE A 150 -14.97 10.39 6.90
CA ILE A 150 -15.85 11.18 6.01
C ILE A 150 -16.69 12.13 6.85
N ILE A 151 -16.56 13.44 6.59
CA ILE A 151 -17.31 14.46 7.31
C ILE A 151 -18.76 14.54 6.81
N PRO A 152 -19.74 14.88 7.69
CA PRO A 152 -21.15 14.90 7.32
C PRO A 152 -21.49 15.76 6.10
N GLU A 153 -20.80 16.91 5.94
CA GLU A 153 -21.00 17.85 4.86
C GLU A 153 -20.62 17.28 3.49
N GLN A 154 -19.72 16.30 3.45
CA GLN A 154 -19.24 15.64 2.23
C GLN A 154 -19.84 14.25 2.02
N SER A 155 -20.56 13.71 3.01
CA SER A 155 -21.08 12.33 3.01
C SER A 155 -21.84 11.97 1.74
N ALA A 156 -22.77 12.81 1.30
CA ALA A 156 -23.58 12.56 0.09
C ALA A 156 -22.74 12.56 -1.19
N ALA A 157 -21.78 13.48 -1.31
CA ALA A 157 -20.90 13.57 -2.47
C ALA A 157 -19.93 12.38 -2.51
N VAL A 158 -19.32 12.05 -1.37
CA VAL A 158 -18.41 10.89 -1.25
C VAL A 158 -19.14 9.60 -1.59
N ASN A 159 -20.31 9.35 -0.99
CA ASN A 159 -21.12 8.15 -1.27
C ASN A 159 -21.52 8.00 -2.75
N SER A 160 -21.69 9.10 -3.47
CA SER A 160 -22.11 9.06 -4.88
C SER A 160 -20.94 8.94 -5.86
N ILE A 161 -19.73 9.34 -5.48
CA ILE A 161 -18.57 9.48 -6.37
C ILE A 161 -17.53 8.38 -6.15
N LEU A 162 -17.22 8.02 -4.88
CA LEU A 162 -16.24 6.98 -4.61
C LEU A 162 -16.76 5.60 -4.96
N LEU A 163 -15.93 4.85 -5.67
CA LEU A 163 -16.27 3.49 -6.12
C LEU A 163 -16.45 2.53 -4.93
N ASP A 164 -15.81 2.77 -3.81
CA ASP A 164 -15.92 1.97 -2.58
C ASP A 164 -17.37 1.66 -2.22
N PHE A 165 -18.26 2.67 -2.35
CA PHE A 165 -19.68 2.56 -2.03
C PHE A 165 -20.49 1.81 -3.10
N ASN A 166 -19.85 1.33 -4.16
CA ASN A 166 -20.45 0.48 -5.18
C ASN A 166 -19.82 -0.91 -5.21
N GLU A 167 -18.53 -1.00 -4.89
CA GLU A 167 -17.71 -2.19 -5.09
C GLU A 167 -17.51 -3.00 -3.79
N ILE A 168 -17.73 -2.42 -2.60
CA ILE A 168 -17.70 -3.15 -1.32
C ILE A 168 -19.13 -3.49 -0.92
N THR A 169 -19.45 -4.78 -0.88
CA THR A 169 -20.81 -5.28 -0.61
C THR A 169 -20.84 -6.35 0.46
N PHE A 170 -22.00 -6.48 1.12
CA PHE A 170 -22.29 -7.45 2.18
C PHE A 170 -23.69 -8.03 1.97
N ASP A 171 -23.81 -9.31 1.61
CA ASP A 171 -25.08 -9.98 1.29
C ASP A 171 -25.89 -9.15 0.23
N GLY A 172 -25.20 -8.68 -0.81
CA GLY A 172 -25.76 -7.84 -1.89
C GLY A 172 -26.06 -6.38 -1.47
N ARG A 173 -25.80 -5.98 -0.23
CA ARG A 173 -25.95 -4.61 0.27
C ARG A 173 -24.59 -3.88 0.19
N LYS A 174 -24.61 -2.67 -0.32
CA LYS A 174 -23.43 -1.79 -0.36
C LYS A 174 -23.05 -1.31 1.04
N ILE A 175 -21.75 -1.05 1.25
CA ILE A 175 -21.27 -0.39 2.46
C ILE A 175 -21.87 1.02 2.59
N SER A 176 -22.18 1.44 3.80
CA SER A 176 -22.65 2.78 4.12
C SER A 176 -21.49 3.68 4.56
N VAL A 177 -21.71 5.02 4.49
CA VAL A 177 -20.73 5.99 4.99
C VAL A 177 -20.51 5.84 6.50
N ASP A 178 -21.54 5.52 7.27
CA ASP A 178 -21.41 5.33 8.72
C ASP A 178 -20.53 4.12 9.05
N GLU A 179 -20.67 3.02 8.31
CA GLU A 179 -19.80 1.84 8.44
C GLU A 179 -18.37 2.16 8.04
N TYR A 180 -18.17 2.91 6.95
CA TYR A 180 -16.84 3.34 6.51
C TYR A 180 -16.13 4.20 7.58
N VAL A 181 -16.85 5.16 8.19
CA VAL A 181 -16.35 5.98 9.30
C VAL A 181 -16.09 5.13 10.55
N ALA A 182 -16.91 4.12 10.81
CA ALA A 182 -16.66 3.19 11.93
C ALA A 182 -15.35 2.41 11.71
N MET A 183 -15.09 1.91 10.50
CA MET A 183 -13.82 1.24 10.16
C MET A 183 -12.62 2.17 10.36
N HIS A 184 -12.73 3.45 9.99
CA HIS A 184 -11.69 4.43 10.29
C HIS A 184 -11.42 4.56 11.80
N LYS A 185 -12.47 4.66 12.62
CA LYS A 185 -12.32 4.83 14.07
C LYS A 185 -11.61 3.64 14.73
N GLU A 186 -11.95 2.43 14.32
CA GLU A 186 -11.29 1.20 14.80
C GLU A 186 -9.82 1.17 14.37
N SER A 187 -9.54 1.47 13.10
CA SER A 187 -8.18 1.53 12.58
C SER A 187 -7.32 2.58 13.31
N LEU A 188 -7.88 3.76 13.57
CA LEU A 188 -7.19 4.82 14.28
C LEU A 188 -6.93 4.45 15.75
N ALA A 189 -7.91 3.83 16.41
CA ALA A 189 -7.75 3.35 17.79
C ALA A 189 -6.62 2.30 17.87
N PHE A 190 -6.57 1.35 16.95
CA PHE A 190 -5.48 0.38 16.83
C PHE A 190 -4.12 1.08 16.66
N LEU A 191 -4.00 2.03 15.71
CA LEU A 191 -2.74 2.75 15.47
C LEU A 191 -2.26 3.48 16.73
N GLN A 192 -3.16 4.17 17.43
CA GLN A 192 -2.85 4.91 18.64
C GLN A 192 -2.37 4.00 19.77
N GLU A 193 -3.05 2.88 19.99
CA GLU A 193 -2.69 1.88 20.99
C GLU A 193 -1.34 1.21 20.65
N ALA A 194 -1.14 0.80 19.40
CA ALA A 194 0.09 0.16 18.95
C ALA A 194 1.30 1.08 19.05
N VAL A 195 1.17 2.37 18.67
CA VAL A 195 2.25 3.36 18.80
C VAL A 195 2.58 3.63 20.26
N ALA A 196 1.57 3.75 21.13
CA ALA A 196 1.77 4.00 22.56
C ALA A 196 2.39 2.77 23.27
N GLY A 197 2.00 1.57 22.88
CA GLY A 197 2.45 0.30 23.49
C GLY A 197 3.78 -0.23 22.93
N SER A 198 4.31 0.32 21.84
CA SER A 198 5.55 -0.16 21.23
C SER A 198 6.77 0.10 22.11
N ASP A 199 7.61 -0.91 22.28
CA ASP A 199 8.93 -0.83 22.92
C ASP A 199 10.08 -0.84 21.89
N ALA A 200 9.76 -0.82 20.59
CA ALA A 200 10.74 -0.78 19.52
C ALA A 200 11.57 0.51 19.58
N LYS A 201 12.82 0.42 19.11
CA LYS A 201 13.69 1.57 18.94
C LYS A 201 13.13 2.53 17.88
N HIS A 202 12.61 1.97 16.80
CA HIS A 202 12.03 2.69 15.69
C HIS A 202 10.58 2.30 15.44
N ILE A 203 9.75 3.26 15.02
CA ILE A 203 8.36 3.03 14.63
C ILE A 203 8.14 3.55 13.22
N VAL A 204 7.67 2.67 12.34
CA VAL A 204 7.20 3.00 11.00
C VAL A 204 5.70 2.69 10.94
N VAL A 205 4.87 3.71 10.76
CA VAL A 205 3.44 3.51 10.49
C VAL A 205 3.24 3.35 8.99
N VAL A 206 2.43 2.38 8.61
CA VAL A 206 2.07 2.12 7.21
C VAL A 206 0.56 2.17 7.09
N THR A 207 0.06 3.12 6.32
CA THR A 207 -1.37 3.19 6.01
C THR A 207 -1.60 3.27 4.50
N HIS A 208 -2.83 3.00 4.06
CA HIS A 208 -3.20 3.30 2.69
C HIS A 208 -3.71 4.73 2.56
N HIS A 209 -4.73 5.11 3.34
CA HIS A 209 -5.31 6.44 3.27
C HIS A 209 -4.36 7.54 3.80
N VAL A 210 -4.53 8.74 3.26
CA VAL A 210 -3.67 9.89 3.53
C VAL A 210 -3.91 10.43 4.95
N PRO A 211 -2.86 10.55 5.80
CA PRO A 211 -3.04 10.89 7.22
C PRO A 211 -3.12 12.39 7.54
N SER A 212 -2.95 13.27 6.54
CA SER A 212 -3.04 14.72 6.77
C SER A 212 -3.25 15.51 5.48
N TYR A 213 -4.01 16.60 5.55
CA TYR A 213 -4.20 17.51 4.44
C TYR A 213 -2.91 18.25 4.02
N THR A 214 -1.87 18.25 4.83
CA THR A 214 -0.55 18.78 4.42
C THR A 214 0.07 17.98 3.27
N LEU A 215 -0.36 16.72 3.08
CA LEU A 215 0.10 15.79 2.07
C LEU A 215 -0.88 15.67 0.88
N CYS A 216 -1.82 16.59 0.80
CA CYS A 216 -2.80 16.65 -0.26
C CYS A 216 -2.48 17.81 -1.21
N ARG A 217 -2.66 17.59 -2.52
CA ARG A 217 -2.56 18.68 -3.50
C ARG A 217 -3.54 19.80 -3.16
N GLU A 218 -3.14 21.04 -3.40
CA GLU A 218 -3.94 22.22 -3.01
C GLU A 218 -5.33 22.25 -3.66
N ASP A 219 -5.41 21.84 -4.93
CA ASP A 219 -6.67 21.72 -5.66
C ASP A 219 -7.61 20.63 -5.12
N HIS A 220 -7.05 19.60 -4.48
CA HIS A 220 -7.82 18.51 -3.88
C HIS A 220 -8.29 18.80 -2.45
N LYS A 221 -7.60 19.67 -1.71
CA LYS A 221 -7.97 20.02 -0.31
C LYS A 221 -9.40 20.56 -0.18
N HIS A 222 -9.85 21.28 -1.19
CA HIS A 222 -11.17 21.92 -1.24
C HIS A 222 -12.20 21.11 -2.06
N SER A 223 -11.84 19.90 -2.50
CA SER A 223 -12.76 19.01 -3.20
C SER A 223 -13.94 18.62 -2.30
N PRO A 224 -15.17 18.53 -2.84
CA PRO A 224 -16.34 18.09 -2.08
C PRO A 224 -16.27 16.63 -1.62
N ILE A 225 -15.23 15.90 -1.99
CA ILE A 225 -14.98 14.50 -1.60
C ILE A 225 -13.64 14.31 -0.89
N SER A 226 -12.96 15.39 -0.50
CA SER A 226 -11.61 15.32 0.08
C SER A 226 -11.52 14.47 1.34
N SER A 227 -12.58 14.45 2.17
CA SER A 227 -12.63 13.61 3.37
C SER A 227 -12.79 12.11 3.09
N GLY A 228 -13.05 11.71 1.85
CA GLY A 228 -13.00 10.31 1.43
C GLY A 228 -11.56 9.82 1.20
N PHE A 229 -10.61 10.73 1.08
CA PHE A 229 -9.20 10.42 0.81
C PHE A 229 -8.27 10.71 1.99
N VAL A 230 -8.59 11.75 2.76
CA VAL A 230 -7.69 12.32 3.76
C VAL A 230 -8.38 12.42 5.11
N THR A 231 -7.69 11.99 6.14
CA THR A 231 -8.06 12.27 7.54
C THR A 231 -6.97 13.12 8.20
N GLU A 232 -7.36 14.19 8.92
CA GLU A 232 -6.38 15.07 9.57
C GLU A 232 -5.93 14.52 10.91
N LEU A 233 -4.74 13.96 10.95
CA LEU A 233 -4.10 13.40 12.13
C LEU A 233 -2.82 14.16 12.55
N GLY A 234 -2.55 15.32 11.94
CA GLY A 234 -1.30 16.06 12.10
C GLY A 234 -0.93 16.36 13.55
N ASN A 235 -1.90 16.73 14.40
CA ASN A 235 -1.63 16.99 15.82
C ASN A 235 -1.15 15.73 16.54
N TRP A 236 -1.83 14.60 16.35
CA TRP A 236 -1.40 13.33 16.94
C TRP A 236 -0.05 12.87 16.42
N ILE A 237 0.18 13.00 15.12
CA ILE A 237 1.47 12.65 14.51
C ILE A 237 2.60 13.51 15.10
N ALA A 238 2.40 14.82 15.26
CA ALA A 238 3.39 15.74 15.80
C ALA A 238 3.83 15.38 17.22
N ASP A 239 2.89 14.90 18.05
CA ASP A 239 3.12 14.54 19.45
C ASP A 239 3.57 13.07 19.62
N SER A 240 3.58 12.28 18.53
CA SER A 240 3.93 10.86 18.57
C SER A 240 5.43 10.61 18.54
N ARG A 241 5.83 9.34 18.78
CA ARG A 241 7.21 8.87 18.64
C ARG A 241 7.49 8.20 17.29
N ILE A 242 6.61 8.35 16.30
CA ILE A 242 6.74 7.77 14.97
C ILE A 242 7.95 8.39 14.25
N ASP A 243 8.78 7.55 13.63
CA ASP A 243 9.94 8.01 12.84
C ASP A 243 9.54 8.24 11.38
N TYR A 244 8.79 7.29 10.78
CA TYR A 244 8.31 7.37 9.41
C TYR A 244 6.82 6.99 9.32
N TRP A 245 6.13 7.61 8.38
CA TRP A 245 4.78 7.25 7.97
C TRP A 245 4.73 7.05 6.46
N ILE A 246 4.42 5.83 6.01
CA ILE A 246 4.27 5.48 4.59
C ILE A 246 2.77 5.46 4.26
N TYR A 247 2.38 6.07 3.14
CA TYR A 247 0.97 6.15 2.73
C TYR A 247 0.80 6.08 1.20
N GLY A 248 -0.46 5.90 0.72
CA GLY A 248 -0.86 5.82 -0.68
C GLY A 248 -2.16 6.57 -0.99
N HIS A 249 -3.02 5.98 -1.79
CA HIS A 249 -4.43 6.31 -2.08
C HIS A 249 -4.69 7.52 -2.98
N SER A 250 -3.87 8.55 -2.93
CA SER A 250 -4.12 9.81 -3.65
C SER A 250 -3.57 9.84 -5.07
N HIS A 251 -2.88 8.79 -5.50
CA HIS A 251 -2.12 8.70 -6.75
C HIS A 251 -1.18 9.90 -6.98
N THR A 252 -0.74 10.54 -5.87
CA THR A 252 0.17 11.69 -5.90
C THR A 252 1.19 11.54 -4.78
N SER A 253 2.46 11.38 -5.15
CA SER A 253 3.54 11.19 -4.18
C SER A 253 4.00 12.52 -3.60
N ILE A 254 3.49 12.88 -2.42
CA ILE A 254 3.90 14.07 -1.67
C ILE A 254 4.63 13.63 -0.41
N GLU A 255 5.78 14.22 -0.15
CA GLU A 255 6.55 13.99 1.07
C GLU A 255 6.50 15.20 2.00
N GLY A 256 6.59 14.97 3.29
CA GLY A 256 6.54 16.03 4.29
C GLY A 256 7.10 15.61 5.63
N THR A 257 7.07 16.55 6.58
CA THR A 257 7.45 16.30 7.97
C THR A 257 6.42 16.94 8.89
N ILE A 258 5.91 16.17 9.84
CA ILE A 258 4.99 16.64 10.89
C ILE A 258 5.63 16.31 12.25
N GLY A 259 5.95 17.32 13.05
CA GLY A 259 6.77 17.13 14.24
C GLY A 259 8.15 16.59 13.84
N LYS A 260 8.48 15.39 14.32
CA LYS A 260 9.71 14.67 13.92
C LYS A 260 9.46 13.57 12.87
N THR A 261 8.20 13.23 12.62
CA THR A 261 7.81 12.13 11.73
C THR A 261 8.00 12.53 10.28
N LYS A 262 8.71 11.73 9.51
CA LYS A 262 8.82 11.87 8.05
C LYS A 262 7.69 11.10 7.40
N LEU A 263 6.88 11.81 6.59
CA LEU A 263 5.78 11.21 5.83
C LEU A 263 6.22 11.05 4.38
N VAL A 264 6.13 9.83 3.87
CA VAL A 264 6.68 9.43 2.56
C VAL A 264 5.68 8.63 1.76
N SER A 265 5.74 8.77 0.44
CA SER A 265 4.83 8.12 -0.49
C SER A 265 5.53 7.83 -1.83
N ASN A 266 5.10 6.75 -2.51
CA ASN A 266 5.62 6.36 -3.82
C ASN A 266 4.53 5.59 -4.57
N GLN A 267 3.61 6.34 -5.16
CA GLN A 267 2.35 5.85 -5.74
C GLN A 267 2.49 5.70 -7.25
N LEU A 268 2.12 4.54 -7.80
CA LEU A 268 2.12 4.31 -9.25
C LEU A 268 0.85 4.87 -9.91
N GLY A 269 -0.32 4.60 -9.32
CA GLY A 269 -1.60 4.97 -9.89
C GLY A 269 -1.92 4.24 -11.20
N TYR A 270 -2.85 4.78 -12.00
CA TYR A 270 -3.29 4.18 -13.24
C TYR A 270 -2.45 4.65 -14.43
N LEU A 271 -1.56 3.80 -14.94
CA LEU A 271 -0.74 4.10 -16.12
C LEU A 271 -1.59 4.42 -17.36
N ALA A 272 -2.76 3.81 -17.47
CA ALA A 272 -3.72 4.10 -18.57
C ALA A 272 -4.24 5.54 -18.55
N LEU A 273 -4.18 6.22 -17.40
CA LEU A 273 -4.56 7.63 -17.20
C LEU A 273 -3.35 8.58 -17.19
N ASN A 274 -2.16 8.08 -17.55
CA ASN A 274 -0.87 8.79 -17.49
C ASN A 274 -0.51 9.25 -16.07
N GLU A 275 -0.88 8.48 -15.07
CA GLU A 275 -0.40 8.64 -13.70
C GLU A 275 0.99 7.98 -13.54
N GLY A 276 1.63 8.14 -12.39
CA GLY A 276 2.91 7.50 -12.09
C GLY A 276 4.16 8.23 -12.57
N GLU A 277 4.05 9.50 -13.00
CA GLU A 277 5.23 10.30 -13.38
C GLU A 277 6.25 10.45 -12.23
N ASP A 278 5.78 10.51 -10.99
CA ASP A 278 6.59 10.63 -9.78
C ASP A 278 6.98 9.29 -9.16
N TYR A 279 6.52 8.17 -9.73
CA TYR A 279 6.85 6.85 -9.22
C TYR A 279 8.31 6.48 -9.48
N SER A 280 8.98 5.99 -8.46
CA SER A 280 10.35 5.48 -8.56
C SER A 280 10.42 3.99 -8.22
N PRO A 281 11.00 3.14 -9.09
CA PRO A 281 11.10 1.71 -8.82
C PRO A 281 12.02 1.34 -7.65
N CYS A 282 12.82 2.29 -7.14
CA CYS A 282 13.82 2.07 -6.09
C CYS A 282 13.75 3.07 -4.93
N LYS A 283 12.58 3.64 -4.66
CA LYS A 283 12.44 4.65 -3.59
C LYS A 283 12.64 4.03 -2.21
N THR A 284 13.58 4.55 -1.44
CA THR A 284 14.00 3.96 -0.15
C THR A 284 14.26 5.01 0.91
N PHE A 285 14.30 4.57 2.17
CA PHE A 285 14.90 5.28 3.28
C PHE A 285 15.69 4.33 4.18
N LEU A 286 16.57 4.89 5.00
CA LEU A 286 17.38 4.17 5.98
C LEU A 286 16.82 4.38 7.38
N ILE A 287 16.73 3.31 8.18
CA ILE A 287 16.29 3.35 9.57
C ILE A 287 17.19 2.52 10.49
#